data_b1c7ea2c9967e9c5de6f02b16ea5b594
#
_entry.id   b1c7ea2c9967e9c5de6f02b16ea5b594
#
_cell.length_a   1.000
_cell.length_b   1.000
_cell.length_c   1.000
_cell.angle_alpha   90.00
_cell.angle_beta   90.00
_cell.angle_gamma   90.00
#
_symmetry.space_group_name_H-M   'P 1'
#
loop_
_entity.id
_entity.type
_entity.pdbx_description
1 polymer ?
#
loop_
_entity_poly.entity_id
_entity_poly.type
_entity_poly.pdbx_seq_one_letter_code
_entity_poly.pdbx_strand_id
1 'polypeptide(L)'
;MIDIVITADYEIYGDGSGDVRQGLIEPTQKILELCHHYGAKLTFFFEVVEYWAFLRAGPKGLIADLGYDPAALMKEQLCQALADGHDVQLHIHPQWLESRYIPGRGWQLNLAYWRLPMVPGGLGSPEDIRSLRGLFVQGKEELERMFKPLRPSYQCMAFRAGSWCMQPEHDPLRAMKEAGIEVDSSVVPGLHHMDAHRWIDYRDAPSFYHHWRTQSGNLLGVGEENEGLVEMPVYVCLKEPIKMLLSNPWRIVGWLKEWQRKRKVDSTHVQQYKEKSKDKKSLVKQMFTPQPFQWDYCDLTCKEMWGFLKEVIERYEHENTYTPLVMSGHPKDFRNHQHFSRFLKMLDDFGKQVKRPKLGFATITEAWKRLVSYGF
;
A
#
# COMPACT_ATOMS: atom_id res chain seq x y z
N MET A 1 -14.98 19.03 -1.43
CA MET A 1 -14.64 18.16 -2.59
C MET A 1 -14.03 16.86 -2.05
N ILE A 2 -14.41 15.73 -2.58
CA ILE A 2 -13.86 14.43 -2.22
C ILE A 2 -13.09 13.88 -3.42
N ASP A 3 -11.80 13.59 -3.25
CA ASP A 3 -11.01 12.89 -4.25
C ASP A 3 -10.76 11.45 -3.83
N ILE A 4 -10.98 10.53 -4.74
CA ILE A 4 -10.65 9.12 -4.57
C ILE A 4 -9.21 8.94 -5.02
N VAL A 5 -8.34 8.60 -4.07
CA VAL A 5 -6.92 8.33 -4.29
C VAL A 5 -6.74 6.81 -4.35
N ILE A 6 -6.83 6.26 -5.55
CA ILE A 6 -6.62 4.82 -5.76
C ILE A 6 -5.12 4.54 -5.67
N THR A 7 -4.73 3.58 -4.84
CA THR A 7 -3.33 3.21 -4.64
C THR A 7 -3.10 1.72 -4.81
N ALA A 8 -1.94 1.35 -5.33
CA ALA A 8 -1.52 -0.04 -5.49
C ALA A 8 -0.12 -0.24 -4.92
N ASP A 9 0.04 -1.18 -4.00
CA ASP A 9 1.36 -1.63 -3.57
C ASP A 9 1.91 -2.54 -4.67
N TYR A 10 2.89 -2.00 -5.41
CA TYR A 10 3.42 -2.62 -6.62
C TYR A 10 4.60 -3.52 -6.28
N GLU A 11 4.29 -4.76 -5.94
CA GLU A 11 5.20 -5.77 -5.42
C GLU A 11 4.69 -7.20 -5.65
N ILE A 12 5.57 -8.21 -5.60
CA ILE A 12 5.15 -9.60 -5.45
C ILE A 12 4.84 -9.91 -3.98
N TYR A 13 4.54 -11.17 -3.64
CA TYR A 13 4.27 -11.51 -2.23
C TYR A 13 5.51 -11.29 -1.35
N GLY A 14 5.30 -10.70 -0.17
CA GLY A 14 6.37 -10.35 0.78
C GLY A 14 7.20 -11.53 1.30
N ASP A 15 6.81 -12.77 0.99
CA ASP A 15 7.58 -14.00 1.21
C ASP A 15 8.47 -14.37 0.00
N GLY A 16 8.49 -13.55 -1.04
CA GLY A 16 9.25 -13.80 -2.27
C GLY A 16 8.60 -14.79 -3.24
N SER A 17 7.39 -15.26 -2.93
CA SER A 17 6.63 -16.12 -3.85
C SER A 17 5.89 -15.31 -4.91
N GLY A 18 5.51 -15.99 -5.98
CA GLY A 18 4.76 -15.37 -7.09
C GLY A 18 5.64 -15.13 -8.31
N ASP A 19 4.98 -15.10 -9.46
CA ASP A 19 5.57 -14.77 -10.75
C ASP A 19 5.30 -13.30 -11.06
N VAL A 20 6.32 -12.53 -11.44
CA VAL A 20 6.20 -11.09 -11.69
C VAL A 20 5.26 -10.81 -12.85
N ARG A 21 5.33 -11.59 -13.94
CA ARG A 21 4.46 -11.37 -15.11
C ARG A 21 3.00 -11.63 -14.78
N GLN A 22 2.70 -12.82 -14.22
CA GLN A 22 1.33 -13.24 -13.94
C GLN A 22 0.72 -12.59 -12.68
N GLY A 23 1.56 -12.36 -11.65
CA GLY A 23 1.11 -11.81 -10.38
C GLY A 23 1.17 -10.29 -10.27
N LEU A 24 1.97 -9.62 -11.09
CA LEU A 24 2.15 -8.18 -10.98
C LEU A 24 1.82 -7.46 -12.30
N ILE A 25 2.51 -7.81 -13.41
CA ILE A 25 2.38 -7.06 -14.68
C ILE A 25 0.98 -7.19 -15.28
N GLU A 26 0.50 -8.42 -15.48
CA GLU A 26 -0.81 -8.67 -16.12
C GLU A 26 -2.00 -8.14 -15.30
N PRO A 27 -2.05 -8.33 -13.96
CA PRO A 27 -3.12 -7.72 -13.17
C PRO A 27 -3.07 -6.19 -13.17
N THR A 28 -1.86 -5.60 -13.09
CA THR A 28 -1.69 -4.15 -13.17
C THR A 28 -2.20 -3.60 -14.48
N GLN A 29 -1.93 -4.27 -15.61
CA GLN A 29 -2.43 -3.85 -16.91
C GLN A 29 -3.96 -3.77 -16.93
N LYS A 30 -4.65 -4.74 -16.34
CA LYS A 30 -6.11 -4.74 -16.21
C LYS A 30 -6.63 -3.58 -15.35
N ILE A 31 -5.92 -3.25 -14.28
CA ILE A 31 -6.28 -2.09 -13.42
C ILE A 31 -6.11 -0.79 -14.21
N LEU A 32 -4.99 -0.63 -14.93
CA LEU A 32 -4.72 0.55 -15.77
C LEU A 32 -5.77 0.74 -16.86
N GLU A 33 -6.18 -0.34 -17.54
CA GLU A 33 -7.25 -0.30 -18.55
C GLU A 33 -8.59 0.19 -17.98
N LEU A 34 -8.95 -0.28 -16.78
CA LEU A 34 -10.15 0.20 -16.08
C LEU A 34 -10.02 1.67 -15.68
N CYS A 35 -8.86 2.06 -15.14
CA CYS A 35 -8.59 3.45 -14.78
C CYS A 35 -8.68 4.37 -16.00
N HIS A 36 -8.06 3.99 -17.10
CA HIS A 36 -8.12 4.74 -18.36
C HIS A 36 -9.56 4.90 -18.86
N HIS A 37 -10.35 3.80 -18.85
CA HIS A 37 -11.74 3.81 -19.33
C HIS A 37 -12.65 4.78 -18.56
N TYR A 38 -12.43 4.93 -17.26
CA TYR A 38 -13.24 5.79 -16.39
C TYR A 38 -12.57 7.11 -15.99
N GLY A 39 -11.42 7.45 -16.58
CA GLY A 39 -10.66 8.65 -16.25
C GLY A 39 -10.14 8.66 -14.79
N ALA A 40 -10.01 7.49 -14.20
CA ALA A 40 -9.46 7.33 -12.85
C ALA A 40 -7.92 7.40 -12.87
N LYS A 41 -7.35 7.83 -11.76
CA LYS A 41 -5.90 7.91 -11.55
C LYS A 41 -5.46 6.92 -10.50
N LEU A 42 -4.23 6.40 -10.66
CA LEU A 42 -3.64 5.41 -9.76
C LEU A 42 -2.29 5.92 -9.27
N THR A 43 -2.00 5.71 -8.00
CA THR A 43 -0.65 5.87 -7.44
C THR A 43 -0.08 4.49 -7.15
N PHE A 44 1.05 4.18 -7.74
CA PHE A 44 1.83 2.98 -7.41
C PHE A 44 2.79 3.28 -6.28
N PHE A 45 2.75 2.51 -5.21
CA PHE A 45 3.79 2.43 -4.23
C PHE A 45 4.76 1.33 -4.66
N PHE A 46 5.86 1.75 -5.29
CA PHE A 46 6.82 0.86 -5.94
C PHE A 46 7.83 0.30 -4.96
N GLU A 47 7.88 -1.03 -4.85
CA GLU A 47 8.81 -1.74 -3.97
C GLU A 47 10.24 -1.71 -4.54
N VAL A 48 11.00 -0.72 -4.09
CA VAL A 48 12.33 -0.44 -4.64
C VAL A 48 13.38 -1.47 -4.23
N VAL A 49 13.27 -2.06 -3.02
CA VAL A 49 14.28 -3.02 -2.52
C VAL A 49 14.11 -4.38 -3.20
N GLU A 50 12.88 -4.79 -3.49
CA GLU A 50 12.57 -5.95 -4.34
C GLU A 50 13.13 -5.74 -5.76
N TYR A 51 12.89 -4.56 -6.34
CA TYR A 51 13.43 -4.21 -7.65
C TYR A 51 14.97 -4.30 -7.67
N TRP A 52 15.66 -3.78 -6.67
CA TRP A 52 17.11 -3.93 -6.54
C TRP A 52 17.55 -5.39 -6.36
N ALA A 53 16.75 -6.19 -5.65
CA ALA A 53 17.04 -7.63 -5.53
C ALA A 53 16.95 -8.32 -6.90
N PHE A 54 15.97 -7.99 -7.74
CA PHE A 54 15.85 -8.52 -9.10
C PHE A 54 17.06 -8.13 -9.97
N LEU A 55 17.50 -6.87 -9.91
CA LEU A 55 18.71 -6.42 -10.60
C LEU A 55 19.95 -7.18 -10.15
N ARG A 56 20.13 -7.40 -8.83
CA ARG A 56 21.27 -8.15 -8.28
C ARG A 56 21.28 -9.62 -8.70
N ALA A 57 20.12 -10.25 -8.78
CA ALA A 57 19.99 -11.65 -9.19
C ALA A 57 20.39 -11.88 -10.65
N GLY A 58 20.18 -10.88 -11.50
CA GLY A 58 20.76 -10.73 -12.82
C GLY A 58 20.53 -11.87 -13.81
N PRO A 59 21.23 -11.82 -14.97
CA PRO A 59 20.97 -12.73 -16.10
C PRO A 59 21.25 -14.22 -15.83
N LYS A 60 22.25 -14.53 -15.01
CA LYS A 60 22.67 -15.92 -14.74
C LYS A 60 21.86 -16.63 -13.66
N GLY A 61 20.97 -15.89 -12.97
CA GLY A 61 20.09 -16.42 -11.93
C GLY A 61 18.63 -16.27 -12.33
N LEU A 62 17.96 -15.20 -11.83
CA LEU A 62 16.54 -14.98 -11.96
C LEU A 62 16.05 -14.95 -13.42
N ILE A 63 16.74 -14.22 -14.30
CA ILE A 63 16.35 -14.10 -15.72
C ILE A 63 16.44 -15.44 -16.46
N ALA A 64 17.47 -16.25 -16.16
CA ALA A 64 17.63 -17.55 -16.77
C ALA A 64 16.49 -18.50 -16.37
N ASP A 65 16.06 -18.47 -15.11
CA ASP A 65 14.98 -19.32 -14.61
C ASP A 65 13.59 -18.87 -15.12
N LEU A 66 13.35 -17.56 -15.18
CA LEU A 66 12.06 -17.00 -15.61
C LEU A 66 11.89 -16.95 -17.14
N GLY A 67 13.00 -16.89 -17.90
CA GLY A 67 12.98 -16.66 -19.34
C GLY A 67 12.63 -15.20 -19.75
N TYR A 68 12.62 -14.28 -18.80
CA TYR A 68 12.40 -12.84 -19.01
C TYR A 68 13.05 -12.01 -17.90
N ASP A 69 13.27 -10.70 -18.16
CA ASP A 69 13.79 -9.76 -17.17
C ASP A 69 12.63 -9.10 -16.41
N PRO A 70 12.40 -9.47 -15.12
CA PRO A 70 11.31 -8.92 -14.33
C PRO A 70 11.52 -7.44 -14.00
N ALA A 71 12.75 -7.00 -13.74
CA ALA A 71 13.05 -5.60 -13.44
C ALA A 71 12.78 -4.71 -14.64
N ALA A 72 13.15 -5.16 -15.85
CA ALA A 72 12.86 -4.42 -17.08
C ALA A 72 11.35 -4.28 -17.31
N LEU A 73 10.57 -5.36 -17.14
CA LEU A 73 9.10 -5.31 -17.29
C LEU A 73 8.44 -4.37 -16.28
N MET A 74 8.86 -4.40 -15.01
CA MET A 74 8.34 -3.49 -13.98
C MET A 74 8.61 -2.04 -14.35
N LYS A 75 9.86 -1.73 -14.72
CA LYS A 75 10.25 -0.38 -15.12
C LYS A 75 9.44 0.11 -16.34
N GLU A 76 9.33 -0.71 -17.38
CA GLU A 76 8.59 -0.37 -18.60
C GLU A 76 7.13 -0.04 -18.29
N GLN A 77 6.43 -0.89 -17.52
CA GLN A 77 5.04 -0.68 -17.15
C GLN A 77 4.83 0.60 -16.33
N LEU A 78 5.71 0.87 -15.35
CA LEU A 78 5.60 2.07 -14.52
C LEU A 78 5.96 3.35 -15.30
N CYS A 79 6.90 3.28 -16.23
CA CYS A 79 7.21 4.39 -17.14
C CYS A 79 5.98 4.73 -18.02
N GLN A 80 5.31 3.72 -18.57
CA GLN A 80 4.08 3.92 -19.35
C GLN A 80 2.96 4.48 -18.47
N ALA A 81 2.74 3.91 -17.28
CA ALA A 81 1.72 4.40 -16.35
C ALA A 81 1.95 5.87 -15.98
N LEU A 82 3.21 6.26 -15.72
CA LEU A 82 3.55 7.65 -15.44
C LEU A 82 3.25 8.56 -16.65
N ALA A 83 3.58 8.13 -17.88
CA ALA A 83 3.26 8.88 -19.10
C ALA A 83 1.75 9.08 -19.28
N ASP A 84 0.94 8.10 -18.91
CA ASP A 84 -0.53 8.13 -18.96
C ASP A 84 -1.19 8.94 -17.83
N GLY A 85 -0.39 9.60 -16.97
CA GLY A 85 -0.89 10.51 -15.94
C GLY A 85 -1.12 9.87 -14.57
N HIS A 86 -0.71 8.63 -14.39
CA HIS A 86 -0.63 7.98 -13.08
C HIS A 86 0.59 8.48 -12.28
N ASP A 87 0.75 8.01 -11.05
CA ASP A 87 1.84 8.41 -10.16
C ASP A 87 2.60 7.17 -9.66
N VAL A 88 3.88 7.35 -9.34
CA VAL A 88 4.73 6.31 -8.75
C VAL A 88 5.42 6.90 -7.54
N GLN A 89 5.33 6.25 -6.39
CA GLN A 89 5.87 6.70 -5.12
C GLN A 89 6.57 5.54 -4.40
N LEU A 90 7.27 5.82 -3.31
CA LEU A 90 8.18 4.89 -2.68
C LEU A 90 7.47 3.86 -1.79
N HIS A 91 7.85 2.59 -1.95
CA HIS A 91 7.50 1.47 -1.07
C HIS A 91 8.75 0.72 -0.65
N ILE A 92 8.82 0.26 0.59
CA ILE A 92 10.00 -0.42 1.11
C ILE A 92 9.60 -1.63 1.96
N HIS A 93 10.06 -2.80 1.54
CA HIS A 93 10.09 -4.04 2.29
C HIS A 93 11.53 -4.42 2.64
N PRO A 94 12.05 -4.10 3.84
CA PRO A 94 13.47 -4.26 4.15
C PRO A 94 13.96 -5.71 4.14
N GLN A 95 13.09 -6.72 4.25
CA GLN A 95 13.47 -8.12 4.16
C GLN A 95 14.11 -8.50 2.81
N TRP A 96 13.97 -7.65 1.79
CA TRP A 96 14.62 -7.81 0.50
C TRP A 96 16.09 -7.35 0.46
N LEU A 97 16.60 -6.62 1.48
CA LEU A 97 17.95 -6.05 1.49
C LEU A 97 19.04 -7.10 1.26
N GLU A 98 19.01 -8.18 2.00
CA GLU A 98 20.01 -9.26 1.96
C GLU A 98 19.45 -10.52 1.27
N SER A 99 18.41 -10.34 0.45
CA SER A 99 17.79 -11.45 -0.26
C SER A 99 18.73 -12.07 -1.28
N ARG A 100 18.56 -13.37 -1.49
CA ARG A 100 19.30 -14.17 -2.48
C ARG A 100 18.33 -14.96 -3.33
N TYR A 101 18.53 -14.92 -4.63
CA TYR A 101 17.82 -15.83 -5.54
C TYR A 101 18.59 -17.15 -5.65
N ILE A 102 17.89 -18.25 -5.46
CA ILE A 102 18.43 -19.59 -5.57
C ILE A 102 17.78 -20.25 -6.80
N PRO A 103 18.53 -20.49 -7.89
CA PRO A 103 18.00 -21.10 -9.09
C PRO A 103 17.22 -22.39 -8.80
N GLY A 104 16.01 -22.50 -9.36
CA GLY A 104 15.10 -23.63 -9.15
C GLY A 104 14.43 -23.71 -7.77
N ARG A 105 14.74 -22.78 -6.84
CA ARG A 105 14.14 -22.73 -5.50
C ARG A 105 13.43 -21.42 -5.19
N GLY A 106 13.79 -20.33 -5.88
CA GLY A 106 13.23 -19.00 -5.65
C GLY A 106 14.01 -18.16 -4.63
N TRP A 107 13.33 -17.21 -4.00
CA TRP A 107 13.93 -16.21 -3.12
C TRP A 107 14.12 -16.73 -1.70
N GLN A 108 15.27 -16.42 -1.14
CA GLN A 108 15.57 -16.50 0.29
C GLN A 108 15.65 -15.08 0.85
N LEU A 109 14.69 -14.70 1.70
CA LEU A 109 14.57 -13.40 2.31
C LEU A 109 15.09 -13.38 3.75
N ASN A 110 15.48 -12.22 4.24
CA ASN A 110 15.82 -12.04 5.65
C ASN A 110 14.61 -11.52 6.45
N LEU A 111 13.81 -12.43 6.98
CA LEU A 111 12.57 -12.09 7.70
C LEU A 111 12.80 -11.35 9.03
N ALA A 112 14.04 -11.30 9.54
CA ALA A 112 14.37 -10.47 10.70
C ALA A 112 14.15 -8.97 10.42
N TYR A 113 14.20 -8.55 9.14
CA TYR A 113 14.03 -7.16 8.71
C TYR A 113 12.59 -6.89 8.20
N TRP A 114 11.61 -7.69 8.59
CA TRP A 114 10.24 -7.52 8.13
C TRP A 114 9.66 -6.12 8.43
N ARG A 115 10.01 -5.56 9.58
CA ARG A 115 9.58 -4.20 9.97
C ARG A 115 10.63 -3.18 9.55
N LEU A 116 10.18 -2.05 9.02
CA LEU A 116 11.06 -0.97 8.59
C LEU A 116 12.06 -0.51 9.67
N PRO A 117 11.68 -0.33 10.95
CA PRO A 117 12.62 0.05 12.01
C PRO A 117 13.68 -1.02 12.37
N MET A 118 13.54 -2.25 11.85
CA MET A 118 14.45 -3.35 12.15
C MET A 118 15.59 -3.51 11.16
N VAL A 119 15.79 -2.52 10.28
CA VAL A 119 16.93 -2.52 9.37
C VAL A 119 18.27 -2.56 10.15
N PRO A 120 19.26 -3.31 9.66
CA PRO A 120 20.47 -3.61 10.46
C PRO A 120 21.33 -2.38 10.75
N GLY A 121 21.27 -1.36 9.93
CA GLY A 121 22.01 -0.10 10.11
C GLY A 121 21.29 0.94 10.99
N GLY A 122 20.09 0.62 11.51
CA GLY A 122 19.29 1.58 12.29
C GLY A 122 19.01 2.86 11.49
N LEU A 123 19.07 4.03 12.13
CA LEU A 123 18.92 5.31 11.45
C LEU A 123 20.06 5.55 10.43
N GLY A 124 21.32 5.27 10.80
CA GLY A 124 22.52 5.25 9.97
C GLY A 124 22.79 6.49 9.13
N SER A 125 23.43 6.31 7.96
CA SER A 125 23.77 7.38 7.01
C SER A 125 23.12 7.19 5.63
N PRO A 126 23.02 8.26 4.81
CA PRO A 126 22.46 8.19 3.45
C PRO A 126 23.21 7.23 2.51
N GLU A 127 24.50 7.00 2.74
CA GLU A 127 25.36 6.13 1.91
C GLU A 127 25.17 4.64 2.25
N ASP A 128 24.69 4.32 3.44
CA ASP A 128 24.46 2.94 3.87
C ASP A 128 23.04 2.47 3.53
N ILE A 129 22.89 1.72 2.45
CA ILE A 129 21.61 1.13 2.02
C ILE A 129 20.97 0.24 3.09
N ARG A 130 21.71 -0.21 4.09
CA ARG A 130 21.21 -1.04 5.19
C ARG A 130 20.63 -0.22 6.35
N SER A 131 20.65 1.12 6.24
CA SER A 131 20.10 2.06 7.20
C SER A 131 18.80 2.69 6.70
N LEU A 132 18.01 3.27 7.61
CA LEU A 132 16.80 3.99 7.26
C LEU A 132 17.09 5.18 6.34
N ARG A 133 18.10 6.01 6.67
CA ARG A 133 18.50 7.15 5.82
C ARG A 133 18.89 6.69 4.42
N GLY A 134 19.72 5.63 4.34
CA GLY A 134 20.14 5.08 3.07
C GLY A 134 18.98 4.54 2.23
N LEU A 135 18.03 3.83 2.84
CA LEU A 135 16.87 3.33 2.15
C LEU A 135 16.00 4.45 1.57
N PHE A 136 15.70 5.49 2.35
CA PHE A 136 14.86 6.58 1.89
C PHE A 136 15.56 7.45 0.84
N VAL A 137 16.82 7.83 1.07
CA VAL A 137 17.56 8.68 0.12
C VAL A 137 17.80 7.94 -1.19
N GLN A 138 18.39 6.74 -1.15
CA GLN A 138 18.72 5.99 -2.38
C GLN A 138 17.45 5.47 -3.08
N GLY A 139 16.39 5.10 -2.34
CA GLY A 139 15.11 4.72 -2.92
C GLY A 139 14.46 5.88 -3.68
N LYS A 140 14.45 7.07 -3.07
CA LYS A 140 13.97 8.30 -3.73
C LYS A 140 14.80 8.63 -4.97
N GLU A 141 16.12 8.60 -4.87
CA GLU A 141 17.04 8.86 -5.98
C GLU A 141 16.83 7.87 -7.13
N GLU A 142 16.62 6.59 -6.82
CA GLU A 142 16.32 5.57 -7.83
C GLU A 142 15.04 5.89 -8.61
N LEU A 143 13.93 6.21 -7.91
CA LEU A 143 12.68 6.58 -8.56
C LEU A 143 12.85 7.86 -9.39
N GLU A 144 13.52 8.87 -8.85
CA GLU A 144 13.76 10.12 -9.56
C GLU A 144 14.67 9.94 -10.80
N ARG A 145 15.68 9.09 -10.69
CA ARG A 145 16.53 8.70 -11.83
C ARG A 145 15.75 7.97 -12.93
N MET A 146 14.77 7.14 -12.54
CA MET A 146 13.94 6.40 -13.51
C MET A 146 12.93 7.30 -14.21
N PHE A 147 12.32 8.25 -13.51
CA PHE A 147 11.09 8.92 -13.96
C PHE A 147 11.27 10.39 -14.34
N LYS A 148 12.29 11.12 -13.84
CA LYS A 148 12.56 12.50 -14.27
C LYS A 148 12.87 12.65 -15.77
N PRO A 149 13.53 11.69 -16.45
CA PRO A 149 13.68 11.79 -17.91
C PRO A 149 12.38 11.81 -18.70
N LEU A 150 11.31 11.20 -18.15
CA LEU A 150 9.98 11.17 -18.76
C LEU A 150 9.11 12.36 -18.32
N ARG A 151 9.24 12.74 -17.06
CA ARG A 151 8.49 13.84 -16.44
C ARG A 151 9.44 14.67 -15.59
N PRO A 152 10.03 15.76 -16.15
CA PRO A 152 11.03 16.57 -15.43
C PRO A 152 10.54 17.12 -14.08
N SER A 153 9.24 17.33 -13.93
CA SER A 153 8.61 17.77 -12.67
C SER A 153 8.31 16.63 -11.68
N TYR A 154 8.69 15.39 -11.99
CA TYR A 154 8.48 14.25 -11.11
C TYR A 154 9.29 14.41 -9.80
N GLN A 155 8.63 14.11 -8.70
CA GLN A 155 9.22 14.07 -7.37
C GLN A 155 8.72 12.84 -6.64
N CYS A 156 9.63 12.06 -6.10
CA CYS A 156 9.29 11.04 -5.12
C CYS A 156 9.13 11.72 -3.76
N MET A 157 7.88 11.87 -3.32
CA MET A 157 7.53 12.65 -2.14
C MET A 157 6.56 11.94 -1.20
N ALA A 158 6.03 10.81 -1.61
CA ALA A 158 5.16 9.99 -0.78
C ALA A 158 5.74 8.61 -0.53
N PHE A 159 5.36 8.02 0.58
CA PHE A 159 5.85 6.72 1.04
C PHE A 159 4.73 5.87 1.61
N ARG A 160 4.90 4.56 1.50
CA ARG A 160 4.12 3.55 2.23
C ARG A 160 5.03 2.45 2.74
N ALA A 161 4.90 2.09 4.02
CA ALA A 161 5.70 1.03 4.62
C ALA A 161 5.20 -0.36 4.23
N GLY A 162 6.13 -1.26 3.93
CA GLY A 162 5.83 -2.66 3.69
C GLY A 162 5.08 -3.28 4.87
N SER A 163 4.02 -4.02 4.58
CA SER A 163 3.14 -4.62 5.60
C SER A 163 2.61 -3.62 6.63
N TRP A 164 2.54 -2.33 6.31
CA TRP A 164 2.13 -1.24 7.21
C TRP A 164 3.02 -1.06 8.45
N CYS A 165 4.23 -1.64 8.45
CA CYS A 165 5.07 -1.79 9.66
C CYS A 165 6.02 -0.61 9.89
N MET A 166 5.47 0.54 10.32
CA MET A 166 6.24 1.75 10.67
C MET A 166 6.79 1.76 12.09
N GLN A 167 6.14 1.03 13.02
CA GLN A 167 6.43 1.13 14.46
C GLN A 167 7.62 0.28 14.90
N PRO A 168 8.49 0.81 15.82
CA PRO A 168 8.47 2.17 16.38
C PRO A 168 8.88 3.23 15.34
N GLU A 169 8.08 4.27 15.21
CA GLU A 169 8.08 5.18 14.07
C GLU A 169 9.05 6.36 14.15
N HIS A 170 9.66 6.64 15.32
CA HIS A 170 10.50 7.82 15.53
C HIS A 170 11.63 7.95 14.48
N ASP A 171 12.43 6.90 14.30
CA ASP A 171 13.55 6.93 13.35
C ASP A 171 13.11 6.86 11.88
N PRO A 172 12.10 6.04 11.49
CA PRO A 172 11.49 6.12 10.16
C PRO A 172 11.00 7.51 9.78
N LEU A 173 10.19 8.17 10.63
CA LEU A 173 9.69 9.52 10.37
C LEU A 173 10.82 10.54 10.20
N ARG A 174 11.86 10.43 11.03
CA ARG A 174 13.04 11.27 10.93
C ARG A 174 13.77 11.06 9.60
N ALA A 175 14.02 9.82 9.21
CA ALA A 175 14.70 9.50 7.95
C ALA A 175 13.88 9.95 6.73
N MET A 176 12.56 9.78 6.77
CA MET A 176 11.64 10.28 5.72
C MET A 176 11.74 11.79 5.56
N LYS A 177 11.65 12.55 6.66
CA LYS A 177 11.71 14.01 6.65
C LYS A 177 13.07 14.50 6.11
N GLU A 178 14.17 13.89 6.56
CA GLU A 178 15.53 14.21 6.09
C GLU A 178 15.72 13.90 4.59
N ALA A 179 15.06 12.86 4.05
CA ALA A 179 15.04 12.54 2.63
C ALA A 179 14.10 13.43 1.80
N GLY A 180 13.33 14.31 2.43
CA GLY A 180 12.34 15.17 1.74
C GLY A 180 11.12 14.38 1.25
N ILE A 181 10.68 13.38 2.00
CA ILE A 181 9.36 12.78 1.90
C ILE A 181 8.37 13.68 2.65
N GLU A 182 7.26 14.00 2.04
CA GLU A 182 6.24 14.92 2.55
C GLU A 182 4.98 14.19 3.03
N VAL A 183 4.69 13.01 2.43
CA VAL A 183 3.47 12.24 2.68
C VAL A 183 3.82 10.83 3.11
N ASP A 184 3.23 10.38 4.22
CA ASP A 184 3.11 8.97 4.56
C ASP A 184 1.68 8.46 4.27
N SER A 185 1.56 7.20 3.90
CA SER A 185 0.27 6.52 3.71
C SER A 185 0.33 5.10 4.27
N SER A 186 0.98 4.97 5.43
CA SER A 186 1.20 3.66 6.07
C SER A 186 0.17 3.33 7.15
N VAL A 187 -0.60 4.31 7.64
CA VAL A 187 -1.57 4.05 8.70
C VAL A 187 -2.85 3.42 8.14
N VAL A 188 -3.22 2.29 8.74
CA VAL A 188 -4.53 1.65 8.58
C VAL A 188 -5.27 1.80 9.89
N PRO A 189 -6.13 2.81 10.06
CA PRO A 189 -6.74 3.13 11.34
C PRO A 189 -7.47 1.95 11.96
N GLY A 190 -7.25 1.75 13.26
CA GLY A 190 -7.83 0.64 14.02
C GLY A 190 -7.12 -0.71 13.85
N LEU A 191 -6.16 -0.84 12.92
CA LEU A 191 -5.41 -2.06 12.74
C LEU A 191 -4.54 -2.34 13.97
N HIS A 192 -4.64 -3.55 14.49
CA HIS A 192 -3.76 -4.06 15.53
C HIS A 192 -3.30 -5.46 15.14
N HIS A 193 -2.01 -5.62 14.97
CA HIS A 193 -1.40 -6.92 14.67
C HIS A 193 -0.05 -7.04 15.34
N MET A 194 0.12 -8.11 16.12
CA MET A 194 1.38 -8.41 16.80
C MET A 194 1.72 -9.88 16.63
N ASP A 195 2.80 -10.14 15.89
CA ASP A 195 3.40 -11.48 15.77
C ASP A 195 4.94 -11.36 15.84
N ALA A 196 5.65 -12.41 15.50
CA ALA A 196 7.12 -12.44 15.54
C ALA A 196 7.75 -11.43 14.54
N HIS A 197 7.08 -11.10 13.46
CA HIS A 197 7.60 -10.27 12.37
C HIS A 197 6.89 -8.92 12.25
N ARG A 198 5.64 -8.82 12.71
CA ARG A 198 4.82 -7.62 12.60
C ARG A 198 4.47 -7.07 13.97
N TRP A 199 4.65 -5.77 14.12
CA TRP A 199 4.17 -5.02 15.27
C TRP A 199 3.50 -3.76 14.74
N ILE A 200 2.18 -3.75 14.82
CA ILE A 200 1.32 -2.65 14.37
C ILE A 200 0.28 -2.40 15.43
N ASP A 201 0.18 -1.17 15.88
CA ASP A 201 -0.91 -0.71 16.74
C ASP A 201 -1.37 0.68 16.31
N TYR A 202 -2.36 0.71 15.44
CA TYR A 202 -2.97 1.94 14.91
C TYR A 202 -4.38 2.16 15.46
N ARG A 203 -4.68 1.58 16.63
CA ARG A 203 -6.00 1.74 17.27
C ARG A 203 -6.30 3.17 17.67
N ASP A 204 -5.26 3.92 18.01
CA ASP A 204 -5.34 5.32 18.45
C ASP A 204 -5.15 6.31 17.29
N ALA A 205 -5.31 5.87 16.03
CA ALA A 205 -5.23 6.76 14.89
C ALA A 205 -6.30 7.88 14.98
N PRO A 206 -5.93 9.14 14.71
CA PRO A 206 -6.81 10.31 14.89
C PRO A 206 -8.08 10.25 14.06
N SER A 207 -8.04 9.62 12.89
CA SER A 207 -9.18 9.50 11.99
C SER A 207 -9.15 8.20 11.21
N PHE A 208 -10.33 7.74 10.77
CA PHE A 208 -10.48 6.56 9.90
C PHE A 208 -10.34 6.90 8.40
N TYR A 209 -10.35 8.17 8.02
CA TYR A 209 -10.30 8.61 6.62
C TYR A 209 -9.72 10.02 6.40
N HIS A 210 -9.69 10.88 7.42
CA HIS A 210 -9.09 12.21 7.30
C HIS A 210 -7.57 12.13 7.43
N HIS A 211 -6.89 12.93 6.64
CA HIS A 211 -5.46 13.19 6.77
C HIS A 211 -5.17 14.03 8.03
N TRP A 212 -3.92 13.96 8.51
CA TRP A 212 -3.42 14.82 9.58
C TRP A 212 -1.92 15.08 9.40
N ARG A 213 -1.41 16.15 10.02
CA ARG A 213 0.03 16.31 10.20
C ARG A 213 0.47 15.46 11.38
N THR A 214 1.57 14.75 11.23
CA THR A 214 2.14 13.98 12.33
C THR A 214 2.92 14.89 13.27
N GLN A 215 2.97 14.55 14.54
CA GLN A 215 3.94 15.16 15.44
C GLN A 215 5.35 14.65 15.11
N SER A 216 6.36 15.43 15.50
CA SER A 216 7.75 15.00 15.37
C SER A 216 8.01 13.69 16.14
N GLY A 217 8.30 12.61 15.40
CA GLY A 217 8.56 11.29 15.95
C GLY A 217 7.33 10.50 16.44
N ASN A 218 6.11 10.99 16.22
CA ASN A 218 4.86 10.29 16.57
C ASN A 218 3.88 10.30 15.40
N LEU A 219 3.73 9.16 14.77
CA LEU A 219 2.90 8.97 13.57
C LEU A 219 1.40 9.21 13.84
N LEU A 220 0.92 8.84 15.02
CA LEU A 220 -0.49 8.95 15.41
C LEU A 220 -0.80 10.25 16.16
N GLY A 221 0.21 11.04 16.50
CA GLY A 221 0.02 12.36 17.11
C GLY A 221 -0.39 13.38 16.06
N VAL A 222 -1.32 14.26 16.39
CA VAL A 222 -1.68 15.41 15.55
C VAL A 222 -0.75 16.57 15.85
N GLY A 223 0.09 16.92 14.88
CA GLY A 223 1.05 18.01 14.95
C GLY A 223 0.45 19.37 14.54
N GLU A 224 1.23 20.42 14.77
CA GLU A 224 0.90 21.79 14.35
C GLU A 224 1.24 22.02 12.87
N GLU A 225 0.84 23.19 12.34
CA GLU A 225 1.19 23.63 10.99
C GLU A 225 2.72 23.63 10.82
N ASN A 226 3.21 23.04 9.72
CA ASN A 226 4.63 22.84 9.42
C ASN A 226 5.39 21.83 10.31
N GLU A 227 4.73 21.14 11.22
CA GLU A 227 5.31 20.03 11.95
C GLU A 227 5.15 18.71 11.17
N GLY A 228 6.10 17.77 11.34
CA GLY A 228 5.99 16.40 10.83
C GLY A 228 5.77 16.24 9.33
N LEU A 229 5.16 15.12 8.97
CA LEU A 229 4.72 14.75 7.63
C LEU A 229 3.20 14.81 7.54
N VAL A 230 2.67 14.73 6.34
CA VAL A 230 1.21 14.53 6.15
C VAL A 230 0.93 13.03 6.10
N GLU A 231 0.19 12.52 7.07
CA GLU A 231 -0.39 11.18 6.97
C GLU A 231 -1.69 11.23 6.17
N MET A 232 -1.74 10.44 5.09
CA MET A 232 -2.95 10.14 4.34
C MET A 232 -3.32 8.67 4.59
N PRO A 233 -4.11 8.38 5.62
CA PRO A 233 -4.37 7.00 6.02
C PRO A 233 -5.17 6.24 4.96
N VAL A 234 -4.97 4.94 4.89
CA VAL A 234 -5.88 4.07 4.12
C VAL A 234 -7.26 4.18 4.76
N TYR A 235 -8.28 4.49 3.94
CA TYR A 235 -9.64 4.60 4.44
C TYR A 235 -10.13 3.27 5.00
N VAL A 236 -10.72 3.33 6.19
CA VAL A 236 -11.22 2.18 6.94
C VAL A 236 -12.67 2.41 7.38
N CYS A 237 -13.51 1.39 7.23
CA CYS A 237 -14.81 1.32 7.89
C CYS A 237 -14.82 0.25 8.97
N LEU A 238 -15.48 0.55 10.08
CA LEU A 238 -15.74 -0.43 11.13
C LEU A 238 -16.95 -1.29 10.74
N LYS A 239 -16.73 -2.56 10.49
CA LYS A 239 -17.78 -3.52 10.12
C LYS A 239 -17.67 -4.80 10.94
N GLU A 240 -18.78 -5.43 11.22
CA GLU A 240 -18.80 -6.75 11.84
C GLU A 240 -18.34 -7.81 10.81
N PRO A 241 -17.33 -8.64 11.10
CA PRO A 241 -16.85 -9.67 10.17
C PRO A 241 -17.95 -10.59 9.66
N ILE A 242 -18.93 -10.93 10.49
CA ILE A 242 -20.06 -11.77 10.08
C ILE A 242 -20.88 -11.12 8.95
N LYS A 243 -21.13 -9.80 9.03
CA LYS A 243 -21.85 -9.07 7.98
C LYS A 243 -21.06 -9.02 6.67
N MET A 244 -19.75 -8.82 6.77
CA MET A 244 -18.86 -8.84 5.62
C MET A 244 -18.75 -10.22 4.97
N LEU A 245 -18.81 -11.27 5.76
CA LEU A 245 -18.82 -12.65 5.26
C LEU A 245 -20.14 -12.99 4.56
N LEU A 246 -21.27 -12.57 5.13
CA LEU A 246 -22.60 -12.79 4.54
C LEU A 246 -22.80 -12.00 3.24
N SER A 247 -22.19 -10.81 3.14
CA SER A 247 -22.26 -9.99 1.91
C SER A 247 -21.45 -10.57 0.76
N ASN A 248 -20.35 -11.30 1.06
CA ASN A 248 -19.50 -11.96 0.09
C ASN A 248 -18.96 -13.31 0.60
N PRO A 249 -19.73 -14.41 0.47
CA PRO A 249 -19.30 -15.74 0.92
C PRO A 249 -18.02 -16.26 0.24
N TRP A 250 -17.68 -15.75 -0.94
CA TRP A 250 -16.44 -16.11 -1.66
C TRP A 250 -15.16 -15.72 -0.91
N ARG A 251 -15.24 -14.83 0.09
CA ARG A 251 -14.14 -14.53 1.01
C ARG A 251 -13.60 -15.78 1.71
N ILE A 252 -14.47 -16.73 2.04
CA ILE A 252 -14.04 -18.02 2.63
C ILE A 252 -13.09 -18.75 1.67
N VAL A 253 -13.44 -18.77 0.38
CA VAL A 253 -12.60 -19.44 -0.63
C VAL A 253 -11.25 -18.71 -0.78
N GLY A 254 -11.26 -17.37 -0.73
CA GLY A 254 -10.03 -16.57 -0.72
C GLY A 254 -9.13 -16.89 0.47
N TRP A 255 -9.69 -16.92 1.67
CA TRP A 255 -8.98 -17.27 2.90
C TRP A 255 -8.42 -18.71 2.88
N LEU A 256 -9.17 -19.67 2.36
CA LEU A 256 -8.70 -21.06 2.22
C LEU A 256 -7.53 -21.16 1.25
N LYS A 257 -7.57 -20.44 0.10
CA LYS A 257 -6.48 -20.41 -0.86
C LYS A 257 -5.22 -19.77 -0.26
N GLU A 258 -5.38 -18.65 0.45
CA GLU A 258 -4.27 -17.98 1.12
C GLU A 258 -3.65 -18.86 2.22
N TRP A 259 -4.47 -19.51 3.00
CA TRP A 259 -4.02 -20.48 4.02
C TRP A 259 -3.26 -21.66 3.39
N GLN A 260 -3.73 -22.18 2.25
CA GLN A 260 -3.02 -23.23 1.50
C GLN A 260 -1.67 -22.74 0.94
N ARG A 261 -1.62 -21.49 0.44
CA ARG A 261 -0.40 -20.86 -0.05
C ARG A 261 0.63 -20.75 1.09
N LYS A 262 0.25 -20.17 2.21
CA LYS A 262 1.11 -20.04 3.40
C LYS A 262 1.64 -21.37 3.89
N ARG A 263 0.83 -22.42 3.90
CA ARG A 263 1.29 -23.76 4.29
C ARG A 263 2.36 -24.35 3.37
N LYS A 264 2.33 -24.05 2.07
CA LYS A 264 3.35 -24.50 1.13
C LYS A 264 4.68 -23.80 1.34
N VAL A 265 4.65 -22.52 1.68
CA VAL A 265 5.84 -21.70 1.96
C VAL A 265 6.44 -22.06 3.32
N ASP A 266 5.62 -22.23 4.35
CA ASP A 266 6.07 -22.58 5.71
C ASP A 266 6.80 -23.95 5.77
N SER A 267 6.54 -24.86 4.84
CA SER A 267 7.20 -26.18 4.83
C SER A 267 8.67 -26.11 4.41
N THR A 268 9.13 -24.97 3.88
CA THR A 268 10.47 -24.88 3.30
C THR A 268 11.49 -24.09 4.13
N HIS A 269 11.14 -23.09 4.95
CA HIS A 269 12.16 -22.23 5.60
C HIS A 269 11.78 -21.48 6.89
N VAL A 270 10.67 -21.75 7.59
CA VAL A 270 10.31 -21.00 8.79
C VAL A 270 10.18 -21.88 10.04
N GLN A 271 11.02 -21.61 11.05
CA GLN A 271 10.73 -22.04 12.42
C GLN A 271 9.42 -21.37 12.87
N GLN A 272 8.35 -22.17 12.95
CA GLN A 272 7.03 -21.71 13.35
C GLN A 272 7.05 -21.15 14.79
N TYR A 273 6.84 -19.86 14.92
CA TYR A 273 6.26 -19.32 16.15
C TYR A 273 4.78 -19.76 16.18
N LYS A 274 4.46 -20.77 17.00
CA LYS A 274 3.07 -21.15 17.24
C LYS A 274 2.37 -19.98 17.93
N GLU A 275 1.54 -19.25 17.18
CA GLU A 275 0.54 -18.40 17.81
C GLU A 275 -0.24 -19.22 18.85
N LYS A 276 -0.36 -18.73 20.07
CA LYS A 276 -1.29 -19.30 21.05
C LYS A 276 -2.67 -19.34 20.41
N SER A 277 -3.23 -20.55 20.26
CA SER A 277 -4.57 -20.72 19.70
C SER A 277 -5.56 -19.85 20.47
N LYS A 278 -6.18 -18.87 19.78
CA LYS A 278 -7.24 -18.04 20.38
C LYS A 278 -8.39 -18.98 20.82
N ASP A 279 -8.89 -18.76 22.02
CA ASP A 279 -10.04 -19.51 22.53
C ASP A 279 -11.24 -19.38 21.57
N LYS A 280 -11.95 -20.47 21.31
CA LYS A 280 -13.12 -20.50 20.39
C LYS A 280 -14.17 -19.46 20.76
N LYS A 281 -14.41 -19.20 22.06
CA LYS A 281 -15.32 -18.16 22.53
C LYS A 281 -14.87 -16.76 22.15
N SER A 282 -13.54 -16.50 22.17
CA SER A 282 -12.96 -15.23 21.72
C SER A 282 -13.14 -15.02 20.21
N LEU A 283 -12.97 -16.07 19.39
CA LEU A 283 -13.20 -16.02 17.94
C LEU A 283 -14.67 -15.71 17.60
N VAL A 284 -15.63 -16.37 18.26
CA VAL A 284 -17.06 -16.08 18.06
C VAL A 284 -17.37 -14.63 18.41
N LYS A 285 -16.88 -14.12 19.56
CA LYS A 285 -17.07 -12.72 19.94
C LYS A 285 -16.51 -11.75 18.90
N GLN A 286 -15.33 -12.04 18.35
CA GLN A 286 -14.70 -11.21 17.31
C GLN A 286 -15.54 -11.15 16.02
N MET A 287 -16.28 -12.20 15.65
CA MET A 287 -17.15 -12.18 14.46
C MET A 287 -18.29 -11.17 14.54
N PHE A 288 -18.74 -10.82 15.76
CA PHE A 288 -19.84 -9.88 16.03
C PHE A 288 -19.35 -8.53 16.57
N THR A 289 -18.03 -8.34 16.72
CA THR A 289 -17.46 -7.06 17.14
C THR A 289 -16.96 -6.32 15.92
N PRO A 290 -17.30 -5.02 15.73
CA PRO A 290 -16.79 -4.23 14.62
C PRO A 290 -15.26 -4.27 14.56
N GLN A 291 -14.74 -4.58 13.38
CA GLN A 291 -13.32 -4.62 13.06
C GLN A 291 -13.02 -3.61 11.95
N PRO A 292 -11.80 -3.10 11.84
CA PRO A 292 -11.40 -2.24 10.74
C PRO A 292 -11.32 -3.04 9.43
N PHE A 293 -12.09 -2.62 8.43
CA PHE A 293 -12.00 -3.11 7.06
C PHE A 293 -11.46 -1.99 6.17
N GLN A 294 -10.36 -2.26 5.49
CA GLN A 294 -9.76 -1.34 4.54
C GLN A 294 -10.66 -1.15 3.32
N TRP A 295 -10.65 0.05 2.76
CA TRP A 295 -11.28 0.31 1.47
C TRP A 295 -10.39 -0.23 0.35
N ASP A 296 -10.46 -1.55 0.18
CA ASP A 296 -9.62 -2.34 -0.72
C ASP A 296 -10.41 -2.79 -1.96
N TYR A 297 -9.98 -2.34 -3.15
CA TYR A 297 -10.65 -2.69 -4.40
C TYR A 297 -10.37 -4.13 -4.86
N CYS A 298 -9.41 -4.82 -4.27
CA CYS A 298 -9.13 -6.23 -4.55
C CYS A 298 -10.05 -7.18 -3.78
N ASP A 299 -10.55 -6.77 -2.59
CA ASP A 299 -11.34 -7.62 -1.70
C ASP A 299 -12.83 -7.25 -1.62
N LEU A 300 -13.16 -5.95 -1.72
CA LEU A 300 -14.52 -5.47 -1.55
C LEU A 300 -15.38 -5.63 -2.81
N THR A 301 -16.64 -6.01 -2.62
CA THR A 301 -17.62 -5.95 -3.71
C THR A 301 -17.96 -4.50 -4.07
N CYS A 302 -18.50 -4.29 -5.26
CA CYS A 302 -18.98 -2.96 -5.71
C CYS A 302 -19.93 -2.31 -4.68
N LYS A 303 -20.85 -3.08 -4.12
CA LYS A 303 -21.80 -2.59 -3.12
C LYS A 303 -21.12 -2.17 -1.83
N GLU A 304 -20.09 -2.90 -1.40
CA GLU A 304 -19.32 -2.55 -0.21
C GLU A 304 -18.46 -1.32 -0.43
N MET A 305 -17.73 -1.25 -1.57
CA MET A 305 -16.94 -0.05 -1.93
C MET A 305 -17.82 1.20 -1.96
N TRP A 306 -19.01 1.09 -2.56
CA TRP A 306 -19.98 2.19 -2.60
C TRP A 306 -20.51 2.54 -1.21
N GLY A 307 -20.81 1.53 -0.38
CA GLY A 307 -21.27 1.74 0.98
C GLY A 307 -20.28 2.50 1.85
N PHE A 308 -18.97 2.23 1.69
CA PHE A 308 -17.91 2.97 2.37
C PHE A 308 -17.88 4.44 1.93
N LEU A 309 -17.92 4.69 0.63
CA LEU A 309 -17.94 6.04 0.09
C LEU A 309 -19.18 6.82 0.54
N LYS A 310 -20.34 6.17 0.58
CA LYS A 310 -21.59 6.80 1.01
C LYS A 310 -21.53 7.30 2.45
N GLU A 311 -20.89 6.56 3.36
CA GLU A 311 -20.69 7.01 4.76
C GLU A 311 -19.89 8.32 4.83
N VAL A 312 -18.92 8.52 3.93
CA VAL A 312 -18.15 9.76 3.88
C VAL A 312 -18.97 10.89 3.24
N ILE A 313 -19.70 10.61 2.15
CA ILE A 313 -20.54 11.61 1.49
C ILE A 313 -21.59 12.18 2.46
N GLU A 314 -22.24 11.31 3.25
CA GLU A 314 -23.23 11.71 4.24
C GLU A 314 -22.65 12.61 5.35
N ARG A 315 -21.39 12.33 5.77
CA ARG A 315 -20.67 13.20 6.73
C ARG A 315 -20.19 14.50 6.11
N TYR A 316 -19.72 14.45 4.85
CA TYR A 316 -19.20 15.60 4.12
C TYR A 316 -20.19 16.76 3.98
N GLU A 317 -21.50 16.47 3.90
CA GLU A 317 -22.54 17.51 3.83
C GLU A 317 -22.49 18.49 5.01
N HIS A 318 -21.88 18.08 6.13
CA HIS A 318 -21.72 18.89 7.34
C HIS A 318 -20.37 19.58 7.46
N GLU A 319 -19.31 19.04 6.83
CA GLU A 319 -17.92 19.50 7.03
C GLU A 319 -17.40 20.43 5.92
N ASN A 320 -17.86 20.25 4.68
CA ASN A 320 -17.52 21.05 3.48
C ASN A 320 -16.01 21.29 3.25
N THR A 321 -15.16 20.34 3.63
CA THR A 321 -13.70 20.40 3.50
C THR A 321 -13.19 19.58 2.31
N TYR A 322 -11.94 19.80 1.90
CA TYR A 322 -11.28 18.90 0.93
C TYR A 322 -10.91 17.60 1.63
N THR A 323 -11.32 16.47 1.05
CA THR A 323 -11.10 15.14 1.65
C THR A 323 -10.54 14.18 0.61
N PRO A 324 -9.23 13.89 0.63
CA PRO A 324 -8.65 12.78 -0.12
C PRO A 324 -8.98 11.46 0.61
N LEU A 325 -9.58 10.51 -0.10
CA LEU A 325 -9.89 9.18 0.41
C LEU A 325 -8.98 8.16 -0.23
N VAL A 326 -8.08 7.57 0.54
CA VAL A 326 -7.13 6.58 0.05
C VAL A 326 -7.77 5.20 -0.02
N MET A 327 -7.86 4.68 -1.24
CA MET A 327 -8.28 3.30 -1.54
C MET A 327 -7.02 2.47 -1.81
N SER A 328 -6.87 1.33 -1.15
CA SER A 328 -5.71 0.45 -1.31
C SER A 328 -6.01 -0.76 -2.17
N GLY A 329 -4.97 -1.43 -2.64
CA GLY A 329 -5.03 -2.73 -3.29
C GLY A 329 -3.65 -3.24 -3.67
N HIS A 330 -3.60 -4.53 -4.05
CA HIS A 330 -2.38 -5.18 -4.49
C HIS A 330 -2.65 -5.86 -5.84
N PRO A 331 -1.93 -5.54 -6.91
CA PRO A 331 -2.13 -6.19 -8.21
C PRO A 331 -2.12 -7.72 -8.13
N LYS A 332 -1.23 -8.30 -7.32
CA LYS A 332 -1.13 -9.74 -7.08
C LYS A 332 -2.41 -10.39 -6.53
N ASP A 333 -3.26 -9.61 -5.88
CA ASP A 333 -4.55 -10.05 -5.31
C ASP A 333 -5.76 -9.62 -6.14
N PHE A 334 -5.55 -8.90 -7.26
CA PHE A 334 -6.61 -8.36 -8.07
C PHE A 334 -7.39 -9.43 -8.84
N ARG A 335 -8.39 -9.99 -8.19
CA ARG A 335 -9.35 -10.96 -8.78
C ARG A 335 -10.73 -10.36 -8.97
N ASN A 336 -10.93 -9.15 -8.49
CA ASN A 336 -12.22 -8.51 -8.31
C ASN A 336 -12.57 -7.52 -9.44
N HIS A 337 -12.00 -7.70 -10.64
CA HIS A 337 -12.08 -6.75 -11.75
C HIS A 337 -13.52 -6.32 -12.10
N GLN A 338 -14.49 -7.24 -12.05
CA GLN A 338 -15.90 -6.92 -12.36
C GLN A 338 -16.53 -5.97 -11.31
N HIS A 339 -16.23 -6.18 -10.03
CA HIS A 339 -16.75 -5.31 -8.96
C HIS A 339 -16.08 -3.95 -8.98
N PHE A 340 -14.79 -3.90 -9.24
CA PHE A 340 -14.05 -2.63 -9.36
C PHE A 340 -14.53 -1.83 -10.58
N SER A 341 -14.69 -2.46 -11.75
CA SER A 341 -15.25 -1.82 -12.94
C SER A 341 -16.66 -1.26 -12.69
N ARG A 342 -17.54 -2.04 -12.05
CA ARG A 342 -18.89 -1.57 -11.68
C ARG A 342 -18.85 -0.41 -10.70
N PHE A 343 -17.93 -0.42 -9.76
CA PHE A 343 -17.76 0.67 -8.80
C PHE A 343 -17.32 1.95 -9.50
N LEU A 344 -16.32 1.90 -10.39
CA LEU A 344 -15.87 3.05 -11.17
C LEU A 344 -17.00 3.62 -12.04
N LYS A 345 -17.82 2.73 -12.67
CA LYS A 345 -19.00 3.15 -13.41
C LYS A 345 -20.01 3.88 -12.51
N MET A 346 -20.29 3.36 -11.32
CA MET A 346 -21.21 4.03 -10.37
C MET A 346 -20.71 5.41 -9.94
N LEU A 347 -19.39 5.58 -9.80
CA LEU A 347 -18.77 6.87 -9.52
C LEU A 347 -18.98 7.87 -10.66
N ASP A 348 -18.75 7.43 -11.89
CA ASP A 348 -18.96 8.25 -13.09
C ASP A 348 -20.43 8.67 -13.23
N ASP A 349 -21.36 7.70 -13.05
CA ASP A 349 -22.80 7.97 -13.11
C ASP A 349 -23.24 8.94 -11.99
N PHE A 350 -22.73 8.78 -10.76
CA PHE A 350 -23.03 9.65 -9.63
C PHE A 350 -22.49 11.07 -9.87
N GLY A 351 -21.26 11.22 -10.35
CA GLY A 351 -20.66 12.52 -10.64
C GLY A 351 -21.40 13.32 -11.72
N LYS A 352 -22.12 12.65 -12.62
CA LYS A 352 -23.00 13.29 -13.63
C LYS A 352 -24.32 13.79 -13.04
N GLN A 353 -24.82 13.14 -12.00
CA GLN A 353 -26.16 13.41 -11.40
C GLN A 353 -26.07 14.37 -10.21
N VAL A 354 -25.00 14.31 -9.42
CA VAL A 354 -24.89 15.02 -8.13
C VAL A 354 -23.81 16.08 -8.21
N LYS A 355 -24.21 17.34 -7.96
CA LYS A 355 -23.26 18.49 -8.01
C LYS A 355 -22.45 18.66 -6.71
N ARG A 356 -22.92 18.14 -5.58
CA ARG A 356 -22.25 18.22 -4.26
C ARG A 356 -22.45 16.95 -3.46
N PRO A 357 -21.41 16.39 -2.78
CA PRO A 357 -20.03 16.84 -2.95
C PRO A 357 -19.52 16.58 -4.37
N LYS A 358 -18.60 17.41 -4.86
CA LYS A 358 -17.89 17.11 -6.09
C LYS A 358 -16.98 15.91 -5.84
N LEU A 359 -17.15 14.83 -6.56
CA LEU A 359 -16.26 13.68 -6.57
C LEU A 359 -15.23 13.81 -7.70
N GLY A 360 -14.01 13.36 -7.45
CA GLY A 360 -12.94 13.33 -8.43
C GLY A 360 -11.97 12.18 -8.16
N PHE A 361 -11.01 12.04 -9.07
CA PHE A 361 -9.84 11.21 -8.87
C PHE A 361 -8.60 12.08 -8.74
N ALA A 362 -7.67 11.66 -7.89
CA ALA A 362 -6.37 12.27 -7.76
C ALA A 362 -5.32 11.21 -7.51
N THR A 363 -4.10 11.46 -7.95
CA THR A 363 -2.93 10.76 -7.42
C THR A 363 -2.61 11.29 -6.01
N ILE A 364 -1.79 10.56 -5.25
CA ILE A 364 -1.41 11.02 -3.90
C ILE A 364 -0.66 12.35 -3.95
N THR A 365 0.18 12.56 -4.96
CA THR A 365 0.88 13.83 -5.19
C THR A 365 -0.09 14.98 -5.53
N GLU A 366 -1.11 14.71 -6.35
CA GLU A 366 -2.14 15.72 -6.66
C GLU A 366 -3.00 16.05 -5.43
N ALA A 367 -3.36 15.02 -4.64
CA ALA A 367 -4.11 15.19 -3.41
C ALA A 367 -3.35 16.05 -2.40
N TRP A 368 -2.07 15.79 -2.21
CA TRP A 368 -1.21 16.61 -1.37
C TRP A 368 -1.12 18.06 -1.84
N LYS A 369 -0.89 18.32 -3.14
CA LYS A 369 -0.87 19.67 -3.70
C LYS A 369 -2.19 20.42 -3.48
N ARG A 370 -3.31 19.72 -3.57
CA ARG A 370 -4.63 20.29 -3.26
C ARG A 370 -4.74 20.61 -1.78
N LEU A 371 -4.33 19.73 -0.86
CA LEU A 371 -4.33 20.01 0.57
C LEU A 371 -3.57 21.30 0.89
N VAL A 372 -2.35 21.43 0.39
CA VAL A 372 -1.55 22.67 0.55
C VAL A 372 -2.28 23.88 -0.02
N SER A 373 -2.97 23.74 -1.16
CA SER A 373 -3.73 24.87 -1.75
C SER A 373 -4.99 25.26 -0.94
N TYR A 374 -5.49 24.36 -0.11
CA TYR A 374 -6.59 24.61 0.83
C TYR A 374 -6.12 25.12 2.20
N GLY A 375 -4.81 25.35 2.38
CA GLY A 375 -4.24 25.91 3.61
C GLY A 375 -3.89 24.88 4.69
N PHE A 376 -3.62 23.64 4.27
CA PHE A 376 -3.21 22.56 5.17
C PHE A 376 -1.68 22.50 5.32
#